data_84cd72dcb47adc3aa1f1cb4837b4a9c4
#
_entry.id   84cd72dcb47adc3aa1f1cb4837b4a9c4
#
_cell.length_a   1.000
_cell.length_b   1.000
_cell.length_c   1.000
_cell.angle_alpha   90.00
_cell.angle_beta   90.00
_cell.angle_gamma   90.00
#
_symmetry.space_group_name_H-M   'P 1'
#
loop_
_entity.id
_entity.type
_entity.pdbx_description
1 polymer ?
#
loop_
_entity_poly.entity_id
_entity_poly.type
_entity_poly.pdbx_seq_one_letter_code
_entity_poly.pdbx_strand_id
1 'polypeptide(L)'
;MFEKLELTRLAQSLAAHSGSRLAVIARNVANADTPGYRASDMRDFRDLLDQPDVALRTTRPGHLASAGPDPAQGLILSGGPMSPNGNDVSLDLQMQKAVEARQSHEMALAIYRSTSAIIRTSLGRNA
;
A
#
# COMPACT_ATOMS: atom_id res chain seq x y z
N MET A 1 6.48 16.77 19.20
CA MET A 1 6.80 15.33 19.38
C MET A 1 5.70 14.44 18.80
N PHE A 2 4.44 14.74 19.04
CA PHE A 2 3.31 13.98 18.47
C PHE A 2 3.27 13.96 16.93
N GLU A 3 3.49 15.10 16.29
CA GLU A 3 3.55 15.21 14.82
C GLU A 3 4.62 14.29 14.18
N LYS A 4 5.77 14.12 14.86
CA LYS A 4 6.84 13.23 14.38
C LYS A 4 6.45 11.76 14.47
N LEU A 5 5.65 11.39 15.49
CA LEU A 5 5.11 10.04 15.62
C LEU A 5 4.04 9.76 14.56
N GLU A 6 3.21 10.73 14.25
CA GLU A 6 2.23 10.63 13.15
C GLU A 6 2.93 10.48 11.81
N LEU A 7 3.97 11.27 11.54
CA LEU A 7 4.77 11.13 10.32
C LEU A 7 5.41 9.75 10.20
N THR A 8 5.92 9.21 11.31
CA THR A 8 6.49 7.87 11.33
C THR A 8 5.45 6.79 11.01
N ARG A 9 4.25 6.91 11.59
CA ARG A 9 3.13 6.00 11.31
C ARG A 9 2.68 6.09 9.85
N LEU A 10 2.58 7.33 9.33
CA LEU A 10 2.22 7.57 7.94
C LEU A 10 3.24 6.95 6.99
N ALA A 11 4.53 7.11 7.26
CA ALA A 11 5.59 6.50 6.47
C ALA A 11 5.53 4.96 6.51
N GLN A 12 5.26 4.36 7.67
CA GLN A 12 5.06 2.92 7.79
C GLN A 12 3.84 2.43 7.00
N SER A 13 2.72 3.17 7.08
CA SER A 13 1.51 2.84 6.33
C SER A 13 1.73 2.92 4.82
N LEU A 14 2.45 3.95 4.36
CA LEU A 14 2.81 4.09 2.95
C LEU A 14 3.73 2.96 2.48
N ALA A 15 4.72 2.57 3.30
CA ALA A 15 5.60 1.45 2.98
C ALA A 15 4.83 0.13 2.88
N ALA A 16 3.92 -0.13 3.82
CA ALA A 16 3.07 -1.33 3.80
C ALA A 16 2.13 -1.34 2.58
N HIS A 17 1.49 -0.21 2.27
CA HIS A 17 0.63 -0.05 1.09
C HIS A 17 1.41 -0.30 -0.21
N SER A 18 2.58 0.31 -0.36
CA SER A 18 3.42 0.13 -1.55
C SER A 18 3.90 -1.32 -1.70
N GLY A 19 4.23 -1.99 -0.60
CA GLY A 19 4.57 -3.41 -0.59
C GLY A 19 3.39 -4.29 -1.02
N SER A 20 2.19 -4.01 -0.53
CA SER A 20 0.96 -4.71 -0.94
C SER A 20 0.64 -4.46 -2.42
N ARG A 21 0.82 -3.23 -2.91
CA ARG A 21 0.64 -2.92 -4.33
C ARG A 21 1.62 -3.70 -5.21
N LEU A 22 2.88 -3.82 -4.81
CA LEU A 22 3.87 -4.66 -5.50
C LEU A 22 3.44 -6.13 -5.57
N ALA A 23 2.85 -6.68 -4.51
CA ALA A 23 2.34 -8.04 -4.50
C ALA A 23 1.16 -8.23 -5.49
N VAL A 24 0.27 -7.24 -5.60
CA VAL A 24 -0.83 -7.26 -6.58
C VAL A 24 -0.28 -7.21 -8.00
N ILE A 25 0.67 -6.33 -8.28
CA ILE A 25 1.34 -6.23 -9.59
C ILE A 25 2.04 -7.55 -9.95
N ALA A 26 2.76 -8.15 -9.01
CA ALA A 26 3.40 -9.45 -9.21
C ALA A 26 2.39 -10.55 -9.55
N ARG A 27 1.20 -10.54 -8.91
CA ARG A 27 0.10 -11.46 -9.23
C ARG A 27 -0.41 -11.23 -10.66
N ASN A 28 -0.59 -9.98 -11.09
CA ASN A 28 -0.99 -9.67 -12.46
C ASN A 28 0.02 -10.19 -13.47
N VAL A 29 1.31 -9.95 -13.22
CA VAL A 29 2.40 -10.43 -14.09
C VAL A 29 2.41 -11.95 -14.17
N ALA A 30 2.27 -12.64 -13.03
CA ALA A 30 2.23 -14.10 -12.99
C ALA A 30 1.05 -14.71 -13.77
N ASN A 31 -0.05 -13.95 -13.92
CA ASN A 31 -1.26 -14.37 -14.63
C ASN A 31 -1.42 -13.70 -16.00
N ALA A 32 -0.35 -13.12 -16.55
CA ALA A 32 -0.41 -12.42 -17.84
C ALA A 32 -0.85 -13.33 -19.00
N ASP A 33 -0.57 -14.63 -18.92
CA ASP A 33 -0.95 -15.63 -19.90
C ASP A 33 -2.18 -16.47 -19.49
N THR A 34 -2.81 -16.16 -18.35
CA THR A 34 -3.99 -16.88 -17.89
C THR A 34 -5.24 -16.39 -18.62
N PRO A 35 -5.95 -17.25 -19.37
CA PRO A 35 -7.16 -16.85 -20.06
C PRO A 35 -8.25 -16.32 -19.11
N GLY A 36 -8.88 -15.21 -19.50
CA GLY A 36 -9.96 -14.60 -18.71
C GLY A 36 -9.52 -13.88 -17.43
N TYR A 37 -8.22 -13.78 -17.16
CA TYR A 37 -7.72 -13.08 -15.99
C TYR A 37 -7.91 -11.56 -16.11
N ARG A 38 -8.39 -10.94 -15.04
CA ARG A 38 -8.61 -9.49 -14.95
C ARG A 38 -7.59 -8.87 -14.02
N ALA A 39 -6.83 -7.90 -14.55
CA ALA A 39 -5.85 -7.18 -13.77
C ALA A 39 -6.50 -6.34 -12.68
N SER A 40 -5.90 -6.34 -11.50
CA SER A 40 -6.30 -5.50 -10.37
C SER A 40 -5.15 -4.59 -9.95
N ASP A 41 -5.48 -3.49 -9.28
CA ASP A 41 -4.51 -2.59 -8.66
C ASP A 41 -5.04 -2.19 -7.28
N MET A 42 -4.22 -1.55 -6.49
CA MET A 42 -4.66 -0.94 -5.24
C MET A 42 -5.04 0.52 -5.48
N ARG A 43 -6.02 1.01 -4.72
CA ARG A 43 -6.34 2.44 -4.69
C ARG A 43 -5.13 3.25 -4.25
N ASP A 44 -5.07 4.49 -4.68
CA ASP A 44 -4.01 5.38 -4.25
C ASP A 44 -4.02 5.57 -2.73
N PHE A 45 -2.83 5.63 -2.15
CA PHE A 45 -2.67 5.78 -0.71
C PHE A 45 -3.36 7.04 -0.18
N ARG A 46 -3.35 8.11 -0.96
CA ARG A 46 -4.03 9.37 -0.64
C ARG A 46 -5.52 9.17 -0.46
N ASP A 47 -6.17 8.44 -1.36
CA ASP A 47 -7.61 8.16 -1.30
C ASP A 47 -7.99 7.33 -0.08
N LEU A 48 -7.06 6.49 0.40
CA LEU A 48 -7.25 5.70 1.62
C LEU A 48 -7.16 6.56 2.89
N LEU A 49 -6.34 7.61 2.88
CA LEU A 49 -6.22 8.54 4.01
C LEU A 49 -7.45 9.43 4.15
N ASP A 50 -8.08 9.79 3.04
CA ASP A 50 -9.26 10.66 3.02
C ASP A 50 -10.56 9.89 3.39
N GLN A 51 -10.52 8.56 3.50
CA GLN A 51 -11.65 7.78 3.95
C GLN A 51 -11.81 7.89 5.47
N PRO A 52 -13.03 8.22 5.96
CA PRO A 52 -13.28 8.16 7.39
C PRO A 52 -13.07 6.73 7.87
N ASP A 53 -12.27 6.58 8.94
CA ASP A 53 -12.04 5.30 9.59
C ASP A 53 -13.38 4.73 10.10
N VAL A 54 -14.00 3.86 9.32
CA VAL A 54 -15.21 3.14 9.69
C VAL A 54 -14.82 1.98 10.62
N ALA A 55 -14.05 2.31 11.66
CA ALA A 55 -13.74 1.35 12.70
C ALA A 55 -15.03 0.96 13.42
N LEU A 56 -15.36 -0.32 13.38
CA LEU A 56 -16.46 -0.88 14.17
C LEU A 56 -16.18 -0.58 15.64
N ARG A 57 -17.10 0.14 16.26
CA ARG A 57 -16.99 0.52 17.67
C ARG A 57 -17.12 -0.73 18.53
N THR A 58 -16.02 -1.18 19.10
CA THR A 58 -16.00 -2.30 20.04
C THR A 58 -16.51 -1.80 21.40
N THR A 59 -17.72 -2.20 21.76
CA THR A 59 -18.36 -1.79 23.02
C THR A 59 -18.21 -2.84 24.14
N ARG A 60 -17.66 -4.02 23.85
CA ARG A 60 -17.46 -5.10 24.81
C ARG A 60 -16.10 -5.81 24.62
N PRO A 61 -15.50 -6.37 25.70
CA PRO A 61 -14.17 -7.01 25.65
C PRO A 61 -14.07 -8.25 24.73
N GLY A 62 -15.18 -8.79 24.26
CA GLY A 62 -15.20 -9.95 23.35
C GLY A 62 -15.45 -9.59 21.88
N HIS A 63 -15.56 -8.31 21.56
CA HIS A 63 -15.71 -7.90 20.17
C HIS A 63 -14.37 -7.98 19.45
N LEU A 64 -14.36 -8.63 18.29
CA LEU A 64 -13.22 -8.58 17.39
C LEU A 64 -13.01 -7.12 17.00
N ALA A 65 -11.88 -6.54 17.40
CA ALA A 65 -11.42 -5.29 16.83
C ALA A 65 -11.29 -5.52 15.33
N SER A 66 -11.81 -4.60 14.53
CA SER A 66 -11.53 -4.59 13.09
C SER A 66 -10.01 -4.67 12.93
N ALA A 67 -9.51 -5.81 12.48
CA ALA A 67 -8.11 -5.93 12.07
C ALA A 67 -7.92 -4.91 10.97
N GLY A 68 -7.22 -3.81 11.22
CA GLY A 68 -6.84 -2.74 10.32
C GLY A 68 -7.46 -2.70 8.89
N PRO A 69 -7.13 -1.78 8.05
CA PRO A 69 -7.69 -1.72 6.71
C PRO A 69 -7.45 -3.04 5.99
N ASP A 70 -8.55 -3.75 5.68
CA ASP A 70 -8.48 -4.99 4.92
C ASP A 70 -7.79 -4.71 3.57
N PRO A 71 -6.63 -5.33 3.29
CA PRO A 71 -5.95 -5.13 2.03
C PRO A 71 -6.82 -5.46 0.81
N ALA A 72 -7.87 -6.26 0.99
CA ALA A 72 -8.85 -6.55 -0.06
C ALA A 72 -9.78 -5.37 -0.36
N GLN A 73 -10.01 -4.46 0.59
CA GLN A 73 -10.90 -3.29 0.40
C GLN A 73 -10.29 -2.22 -0.52
N GLY A 74 -8.99 -2.26 -0.75
CA GLY A 74 -8.29 -1.34 -1.65
C GLY A 74 -8.17 -1.81 -3.09
N LEU A 75 -8.61 -3.03 -3.43
CA LEU A 75 -8.47 -3.57 -4.78
C LEU A 75 -9.50 -2.98 -5.74
N ILE A 76 -9.01 -2.49 -6.87
CA ILE A 76 -9.81 -1.99 -7.99
C ILE A 76 -9.43 -2.75 -9.26
N LEU A 77 -10.39 -2.94 -10.17
CA LEU A 77 -10.08 -3.46 -11.49
C LEU A 77 -9.32 -2.39 -12.27
N SER A 78 -8.21 -2.77 -12.87
CA SER A 78 -7.25 -1.86 -13.50
C SER A 78 -6.68 -2.46 -14.78
N GLY A 79 -7.54 -3.11 -15.57
CA GLY A 79 -7.15 -3.74 -16.81
C GLY A 79 -6.89 -2.74 -17.94
N GLY A 80 -6.02 -3.15 -18.88
CA GLY A 80 -5.79 -2.51 -20.16
C GLY A 80 -6.72 -3.04 -21.25
N PRO A 81 -6.34 -2.87 -22.52
CA PRO A 81 -7.05 -3.47 -23.63
C PRO A 81 -7.15 -4.98 -23.49
N MET A 82 -8.34 -5.52 -23.72
CA MET A 82 -8.59 -6.96 -23.57
C MET A 82 -7.98 -7.72 -24.74
N SER A 83 -7.18 -8.74 -24.44
CA SER A 83 -6.67 -9.68 -25.43
C SER A 83 -7.76 -10.65 -25.89
N PRO A 84 -7.62 -11.31 -27.07
CA PRO A 84 -8.61 -12.26 -27.60
C PRO A 84 -8.96 -13.41 -26.64
N ASN A 85 -8.06 -13.79 -25.73
CA ASN A 85 -8.27 -14.80 -24.70
C ASN A 85 -9.01 -14.28 -23.45
N GLY A 86 -9.44 -13.01 -23.45
CA GLY A 86 -10.13 -12.38 -22.32
C GLY A 86 -9.21 -11.88 -21.20
N ASN A 87 -7.88 -11.91 -21.40
CA ASN A 87 -6.91 -11.36 -20.47
C ASN A 87 -6.70 -9.86 -20.73
N ASP A 88 -6.69 -9.03 -19.68
CA ASP A 88 -6.50 -7.58 -19.78
C ASP A 88 -5.19 -7.10 -19.12
N VAL A 89 -4.26 -7.99 -18.84
CA VAL A 89 -2.96 -7.64 -18.27
C VAL A 89 -2.03 -7.10 -19.36
N SER A 90 -1.61 -5.84 -19.22
CA SER A 90 -0.52 -5.26 -20.01
C SER A 90 0.78 -5.30 -19.23
N LEU A 91 1.78 -6.06 -19.68
CA LEU A 91 3.07 -6.19 -19.00
C LEU A 91 3.80 -4.84 -18.91
N ASP A 92 3.76 -4.03 -19.96
CA ASP A 92 4.39 -2.71 -19.96
C ASP A 92 3.79 -1.81 -18.88
N LEU A 93 2.46 -1.82 -18.76
CA LEU A 93 1.75 -1.06 -17.74
C LEU A 93 2.08 -1.60 -16.33
N GLN A 94 2.16 -2.92 -16.16
CA GLN A 94 2.53 -3.51 -14.88
C GLN A 94 3.97 -3.16 -14.49
N MET A 95 4.90 -3.10 -15.44
CA MET A 95 6.28 -2.68 -15.18
C MET A 95 6.35 -1.22 -14.73
N GLN A 96 5.62 -0.31 -15.38
CA GLN A 96 5.55 1.10 -14.95
C GLN A 96 5.00 1.23 -13.54
N LYS A 97 3.89 0.55 -13.23
CA LYS A 97 3.30 0.53 -11.89
C LYS A 97 4.24 -0.07 -10.84
N ALA A 98 5.02 -1.09 -11.20
CA ALA A 98 6.01 -1.68 -10.30
C ALA A 98 7.11 -0.68 -9.94
N VAL A 99 7.60 0.08 -10.91
CA VAL A 99 8.60 1.14 -10.67
C VAL A 99 8.04 2.23 -9.75
N GLU A 100 6.81 2.70 -10.01
CA GLU A 100 6.14 3.69 -9.17
C GLU A 100 5.96 3.19 -7.72
N ALA A 101 5.47 1.97 -7.55
CA ALA A 101 5.26 1.38 -6.24
C ALA A 101 6.58 1.18 -5.48
N ARG A 102 7.65 0.76 -6.18
CA ARG A 102 8.97 0.63 -5.60
C ARG A 102 9.54 1.98 -5.19
N GLN A 103 9.41 3.00 -6.02
CA GLN A 103 9.85 4.36 -5.69
C GLN A 103 9.11 4.90 -4.46
N SER A 104 7.80 4.70 -4.38
CA SER A 104 6.99 5.09 -3.21
C SER A 104 7.44 4.35 -1.95
N HIS A 105 7.76 3.07 -2.05
CA HIS A 105 8.27 2.27 -0.93
C HIS A 105 9.63 2.78 -0.43
N GLU A 106 10.56 3.03 -1.34
CA GLU A 106 11.90 3.55 -1.00
C GLU A 106 11.81 4.94 -0.38
N MET A 107 10.94 5.80 -0.89
CA MET A 107 10.67 7.13 -0.32
C MET A 107 10.10 7.01 1.10
N ALA A 108 9.14 6.14 1.32
CA ALA A 108 8.56 5.91 2.64
C ALA A 108 9.62 5.44 3.66
N LEU A 109 10.50 4.53 3.25
CA LEU A 109 11.62 4.07 4.09
C LEU A 109 12.63 5.18 4.37
N ALA A 110 12.91 6.05 3.41
CA ALA A 110 13.81 7.20 3.60
C ALA A 110 13.22 8.19 4.62
N ILE A 111 11.93 8.50 4.52
CA ILE A 111 11.21 9.35 5.48
C ILE A 111 11.26 8.72 6.88
N TYR A 112 10.96 7.43 6.98
CA TYR A 112 11.00 6.71 8.25
C TYR A 112 12.37 6.78 8.92
N ARG A 113 13.45 6.51 8.17
CA ARG A 113 14.82 6.57 8.67
C ARG A 113 15.19 7.98 9.14
N SER A 114 14.87 9.00 8.34
CA SER A 114 15.13 10.40 8.67
C SER A 114 14.41 10.82 9.93
N THR A 115 13.12 10.51 10.05
CA THR A 115 12.31 10.85 11.22
C THR A 115 12.82 10.12 12.47
N SER A 116 13.18 8.84 12.35
CA SER A 116 13.76 8.05 13.44
C SER A 116 15.10 8.62 13.91
N ALA A 117 15.94 9.07 12.97
CA ALA A 117 17.22 9.71 13.32
C ALA A 117 17.01 11.03 14.08
N ILE A 118 16.06 11.85 13.65
CA ILE A 118 15.71 13.10 14.33
C ILE A 118 15.21 12.82 15.76
N ILE A 119 14.35 11.83 15.94
CA ILE A 119 13.84 11.46 17.25
C ILE A 119 14.98 10.99 18.17
N ARG A 120 15.88 10.15 17.68
CA ARG A 120 17.06 9.70 18.46
C ARG A 120 17.93 10.85 18.89
N THR A 121 18.23 11.76 17.98
CA THR A 121 19.05 12.96 18.27
C THR A 121 18.36 13.85 19.29
N SER A 122 17.05 14.04 19.20
CA SER A 122 16.30 14.87 20.16
C SER A 122 16.20 14.24 21.56
N LEU A 123 16.33 12.93 21.67
CA LEU A 123 16.35 12.21 22.96
C LEU A 123 17.75 12.13 23.59
N GLY A 124 18.76 12.81 23.01
CA GLY A 124 20.10 12.91 23.57
C GLY A 124 20.92 11.61 23.47
N ARG A 125 20.54 10.67 22.66
CA ARG A 125 21.30 9.46 22.40
C ARG A 125 22.32 9.70 21.29
N ASN A 126 23.41 10.37 21.64
CA ASN A 126 24.64 10.31 20.84
C ASN A 126 25.19 8.89 20.98
N ALA A 127 24.99 8.09 19.99
CA ALA A 127 25.69 6.83 19.80
C ALA A 127 26.60 6.99 18.59
#